data_0bd33134e1ed86ece7e3e6e0e5799274
#
_entry.id   0bd33134e1ed86ece7e3e6e0e5799274
#
_cell.length_a   1.000
_cell.length_b   1.000
_cell.length_c   1.000
_cell.angle_alpha   90.00
_cell.angle_beta   90.00
_cell.angle_gamma   90.00
#
_symmetry.space_group_name_H-M   'P 1'
#
loop_
_entity.id
_entity.type
_entity.pdbx_description
1 polymer ?
#
loop_
_entity_poly.entity_id
_entity_poly.type
_entity_poly.pdbx_seq_one_letter_code
_entity_poly.pdbx_strand_id
1 'polypeptide(L)'
;ACHSLFPKTEYGLLAYFGHATPYSKRNDFKSELGLKLSELAKIYWDKSLEGGEHNPNFQHYFRILTLAFNIFQRAKLTAELDVLCAEIIDHHDSWDIHRGDSLRGMLDLSGLMADNYSLFKDKVDFNQVVEKNLSVAHELEKTYTWGAIYIVDRCIKIRTKQNADSKDLIFYKAQLYEKMAGERDEEFVCLTFIEKALRLYKIAQSAEKVAQMEAAYMATRSQITLNTQFFKEFPPEYLEYVTKMINEIIATSDENGILSELTDASWFTDIAQIKAQAEVNQRGSLVPFLATTVIKDKFGNTVDQYITDEEIKEMFFWEEYGFAHQIGMRKLHQFILEVYKAGKLSYDSLLRYLENTWFNVPVPRTYNGQHIEVRVLDVLRPGLKLFFSELEASMKDLDNYEFDYITVTDTLTLKIESILRLYCERIGIPTMKPREKAGVQLMMEKLLDDLLSDLKDTPERATGFREEDRLLLKYVLTLKGHNLRNRVAHGLMEAWEYNYFPNIVILLVILLRLSNYFK
;
A
#
# COMPACT_ATOMS: atom_id res chain seq x y z
N ALA A 1 50.71 14.50 8.75
CA ALA A 1 50.03 15.23 7.69
C ALA A 1 48.48 15.13 7.81
N CYS A 2 47.93 13.95 8.10
CA CYS A 2 46.47 13.77 8.26
C CYS A 2 45.84 14.61 9.38
N HIS A 3 46.54 14.81 10.50
CA HIS A 3 46.01 15.54 11.67
C HIS A 3 45.79 17.04 11.44
N SER A 4 46.45 17.66 10.46
CA SER A 4 46.24 19.10 10.15
C SER A 4 45.14 19.32 9.14
N LEU A 5 44.86 18.37 8.25
CA LEU A 5 43.86 18.51 7.20
C LEU A 5 42.43 18.28 7.72
N PHE A 6 42.24 17.33 8.62
CA PHE A 6 40.94 16.94 9.18
C PHE A 6 40.22 18.09 9.89
N PRO A 7 40.78 18.73 10.92
CA PRO A 7 40.13 19.85 11.61
C PRO A 7 39.84 21.04 10.68
N LYS A 8 40.72 21.35 9.75
CA LYS A 8 40.51 22.45 8.79
C LYS A 8 39.32 22.17 7.87
N THR A 9 39.15 20.93 7.44
CA THR A 9 38.03 20.52 6.60
C THR A 9 36.72 20.55 7.41
N GLU A 10 36.73 20.08 8.63
CA GLU A 10 35.58 20.07 9.54
C GLU A 10 35.07 21.49 9.84
N TYR A 11 35.96 22.40 10.21
CA TYR A 11 35.62 23.81 10.40
C TYR A 11 35.15 24.48 9.09
N GLY A 12 35.75 24.14 7.95
CA GLY A 12 35.32 24.60 6.65
C GLY A 12 33.89 24.14 6.32
N LEU A 13 33.55 22.88 6.59
CA LEU A 13 32.19 22.35 6.39
C LEU A 13 31.19 23.03 7.33
N LEU A 14 31.53 23.21 8.62
CA LEU A 14 30.68 23.92 9.55
C LEU A 14 30.43 25.36 9.11
N ALA A 15 31.45 26.08 8.59
CA ALA A 15 31.28 27.41 8.04
C ALA A 15 30.43 27.44 6.78
N TYR A 16 30.59 26.46 5.90
CA TYR A 16 29.83 26.35 4.65
C TYR A 16 28.33 26.07 4.89
N PHE A 17 28.01 25.07 5.70
CA PHE A 17 26.63 24.68 5.96
C PHE A 17 25.95 25.56 7.02
N GLY A 18 26.70 26.09 7.99
CA GLY A 18 26.15 26.94 9.04
C GLY A 18 25.81 28.38 8.59
N HIS A 19 26.16 28.77 7.36
CA HIS A 19 26.01 30.15 6.84
C HIS A 19 26.50 31.26 7.78
N ALA A 20 27.43 30.90 8.69
CA ALA A 20 27.78 31.68 9.85
C ALA A 20 28.56 32.97 9.53
N THR A 21 29.12 33.09 8.31
CA THR A 21 29.92 34.24 7.94
C THR A 21 29.77 34.63 6.46
N PRO A 22 29.90 35.93 6.08
CA PRO A 22 29.94 36.34 4.68
C PRO A 22 31.08 35.68 3.88
N TYR A 23 32.13 35.25 4.56
CA TYR A 23 33.28 34.54 4.01
C TYR A 23 32.89 33.21 3.35
N SER A 24 31.96 32.46 3.94
CA SER A 24 31.47 31.15 3.43
C SER A 24 30.78 31.26 2.07
N LYS A 25 30.38 32.45 1.65
CA LYS A 25 29.74 32.70 0.33
C LYS A 25 30.74 32.95 -0.79
N ARG A 26 32.01 33.17 -0.49
CA ARG A 26 33.04 33.53 -1.47
C ARG A 26 33.50 32.27 -2.24
N ASN A 27 33.75 32.45 -3.54
CA ASN A 27 34.20 31.36 -4.41
C ASN A 27 35.62 30.87 -4.09
N ASP A 28 36.53 31.78 -3.67
CA ASP A 28 37.87 31.39 -3.21
C ASP A 28 37.81 30.42 -1.99
N PHE A 29 36.97 30.74 -1.01
CA PHE A 29 36.74 29.84 0.13
C PHE A 29 36.16 28.47 -0.30
N LYS A 30 35.18 28.45 -1.23
CA LYS A 30 34.56 27.23 -1.74
C LYS A 30 35.58 26.41 -2.53
N SER A 31 36.41 27.05 -3.35
CA SER A 31 37.50 26.38 -4.07
C SER A 31 38.50 25.77 -3.10
N GLU A 32 39.00 26.53 -2.11
CA GLU A 32 39.90 25.99 -1.09
C GLU A 32 39.30 24.83 -0.30
N LEU A 33 38.04 24.92 0.11
CA LEU A 33 37.37 23.86 0.84
C LEU A 33 37.20 22.61 -0.03
N GLY A 34 36.76 22.77 -1.28
CA GLY A 34 36.60 21.69 -2.24
C GLY A 34 37.92 20.97 -2.53
N LEU A 35 39.01 21.72 -2.73
CA LEU A 35 40.36 21.15 -2.94
C LEU A 35 40.83 20.35 -1.72
N LYS A 36 40.62 20.85 -0.49
CA LYS A 36 40.95 20.11 0.74
C LYS A 36 40.14 18.84 0.88
N LEU A 37 38.86 18.86 0.49
CA LEU A 37 38.02 17.68 0.48
C LEU A 37 38.50 16.67 -0.57
N SER A 38 38.90 17.12 -1.76
CA SER A 38 39.47 16.24 -2.80
C SER A 38 40.77 15.60 -2.33
N GLU A 39 41.67 16.39 -1.70
CA GLU A 39 42.90 15.85 -1.11
C GLU A 39 42.60 14.79 -0.01
N LEU A 40 41.63 15.05 0.84
CA LEU A 40 41.19 14.13 1.86
C LEU A 40 40.53 12.86 1.25
N ALA A 41 39.73 13.02 0.20
CA ALA A 41 39.14 11.90 -0.53
C ALA A 41 40.24 10.99 -1.08
N LYS A 42 41.28 11.55 -1.69
CA LYS A 42 42.42 10.79 -2.22
C LYS A 42 43.13 9.96 -1.14
N ILE A 43 43.33 10.51 0.05
CA ILE A 43 43.90 9.77 1.18
C ILE A 43 43.03 8.55 1.56
N TYR A 44 41.70 8.70 1.55
CA TYR A 44 40.79 7.58 1.83
C TYR A 44 40.72 6.59 0.67
N TRP A 45 40.84 7.06 -0.58
CA TRP A 45 40.98 6.17 -1.72
C TRP A 45 42.21 5.27 -1.60
N ASP A 46 43.40 5.85 -1.37
CA ASP A 46 44.65 5.09 -1.20
C ASP A 46 44.51 4.07 -0.06
N LYS A 47 43.92 4.46 1.08
CA LYS A 47 43.65 3.54 2.19
C LYS A 47 42.62 2.46 1.85
N SER A 48 41.69 2.73 0.95
CA SER A 48 40.72 1.71 0.52
C SER A 48 41.37 0.62 -0.34
N LEU A 49 42.52 0.90 -0.92
CA LEU A 49 43.33 -0.07 -1.69
C LEU A 49 44.16 -1.03 -0.80
N GLU A 50 44.42 -0.66 0.45
CA GLU A 50 45.30 -1.39 1.38
C GLU A 50 44.54 -2.42 2.23
N GLY A 51 43.23 -2.48 2.19
CA GLY A 51 42.41 -3.22 3.18
C GLY A 51 41.77 -4.50 2.64
N GLY A 52 41.50 -5.45 3.57
CA GLY A 52 40.72 -6.67 3.34
C GLY A 52 39.20 -6.48 3.46
N GLU A 53 38.46 -7.59 3.54
CA GLU A 53 37.02 -7.62 3.75
C GLU A 53 36.58 -6.66 4.86
N HIS A 54 35.63 -5.73 4.59
CA HIS A 54 35.11 -4.71 5.51
C HIS A 54 35.96 -3.44 5.70
N ASN A 55 36.63 -2.95 4.66
CA ASN A 55 37.33 -1.68 4.73
C ASN A 55 36.37 -0.47 4.61
N PRO A 56 36.07 0.29 5.69
CA PRO A 56 35.12 1.42 5.65
C PRO A 56 35.69 2.64 4.88
N ASN A 57 36.96 2.61 4.48
CA ASN A 57 37.62 3.76 3.88
C ASN A 57 36.99 4.16 2.54
N PHE A 58 36.45 3.18 1.78
CA PHE A 58 35.73 3.52 0.55
C PHE A 58 34.47 4.36 0.82
N GLN A 59 33.71 4.09 1.88
CA GLN A 59 32.52 4.88 2.22
C GLN A 59 32.92 6.31 2.61
N HIS A 60 34.02 6.48 3.35
CA HIS A 60 34.55 7.81 3.69
C HIS A 60 35.03 8.52 2.44
N TYR A 61 35.78 7.85 1.56
CA TYR A 61 36.19 8.37 0.27
C TYR A 61 35.00 8.90 -0.51
N PHE A 62 34.01 8.08 -0.78
CA PHE A 62 32.87 8.43 -1.63
C PHE A 62 32.04 9.60 -1.05
N ARG A 63 31.81 9.61 0.27
CA ARG A 63 31.13 10.73 0.93
C ARG A 63 31.88 12.05 0.76
N ILE A 64 33.19 12.05 0.97
CA ILE A 64 34.03 13.25 0.88
C ILE A 64 34.13 13.71 -0.57
N LEU A 65 34.31 12.80 -1.51
CA LEU A 65 34.33 13.05 -2.93
C LEU A 65 33.02 13.72 -3.40
N THR A 66 31.89 13.15 -2.99
CA THR A 66 30.57 13.70 -3.34
C THR A 66 30.36 15.11 -2.75
N LEU A 67 30.88 15.39 -1.55
CA LEU A 67 30.86 16.75 -0.98
C LEU A 67 31.69 17.72 -1.79
N ALA A 68 32.92 17.35 -2.17
CA ALA A 68 33.78 18.18 -3.03
C ALA A 68 33.11 18.47 -4.37
N PHE A 69 32.57 17.43 -5.01
CA PHE A 69 31.85 17.51 -6.27
C PHE A 69 30.66 18.49 -6.20
N ASN A 70 29.82 18.36 -5.19
CA ASN A 70 28.67 19.24 -4.98
C ASN A 70 29.08 20.72 -4.72
N ILE A 71 30.18 20.93 -3.98
CA ILE A 71 30.70 22.30 -3.74
C ILE A 71 31.17 22.92 -5.04
N PHE A 72 31.99 22.23 -5.83
CA PHE A 72 32.48 22.72 -7.10
C PHE A 72 31.34 22.98 -8.08
N GLN A 73 30.39 22.08 -8.20
CA GLN A 73 29.22 22.20 -9.07
C GLN A 73 28.37 23.44 -8.71
N ARG A 74 28.01 23.58 -7.41
CA ARG A 74 27.19 24.69 -6.92
C ARG A 74 27.93 26.04 -7.02
N ALA A 75 29.24 26.03 -6.85
CA ALA A 75 30.06 27.23 -6.97
C ALA A 75 30.43 27.57 -8.43
N LYS A 76 30.08 26.72 -9.40
CA LYS A 76 30.42 26.81 -10.82
C LYS A 76 31.94 26.88 -11.05
N LEU A 77 32.71 26.13 -10.27
CA LEU A 77 34.16 26.02 -10.35
C LEU A 77 34.50 24.93 -11.38
N THR A 78 34.47 25.29 -12.66
CA THR A 78 34.54 24.34 -13.79
C THR A 78 35.89 23.65 -13.89
N ALA A 79 37.00 24.35 -13.66
CA ALA A 79 38.33 23.76 -13.75
C ALA A 79 38.57 22.69 -12.69
N GLU A 80 38.20 22.98 -11.44
CA GLU A 80 38.29 22.03 -10.32
C GLU A 80 37.34 20.85 -10.50
N LEU A 81 36.14 21.11 -11.03
CA LEU A 81 35.14 20.07 -11.33
C LEU A 81 35.64 19.12 -12.44
N ASP A 82 36.33 19.66 -13.46
CA ASP A 82 36.90 18.87 -14.54
C ASP A 82 38.02 17.93 -14.05
N VAL A 83 38.88 18.41 -13.16
CA VAL A 83 39.91 17.58 -12.52
C VAL A 83 39.25 16.46 -11.70
N LEU A 84 38.21 16.78 -10.91
CA LEU A 84 37.52 15.81 -10.09
C LEU A 84 36.75 14.78 -10.94
N CYS A 85 36.17 15.19 -12.06
CA CYS A 85 35.55 14.26 -13.02
C CYS A 85 36.57 13.28 -13.60
N ALA A 86 37.79 13.74 -13.93
CA ALA A 86 38.86 12.86 -14.41
C ALA A 86 39.28 11.83 -13.34
N GLU A 87 39.41 12.25 -12.07
CA GLU A 87 39.68 11.34 -10.95
C GLU A 87 38.56 10.30 -10.78
N ILE A 88 37.29 10.70 -10.87
CA ILE A 88 36.14 9.77 -10.75
C ILE A 88 36.19 8.71 -11.86
N ILE A 89 36.52 9.10 -13.08
CA ILE A 89 36.67 8.18 -14.22
C ILE A 89 37.83 7.22 -13.99
N ASP A 90 39.00 7.72 -13.61
CA ASP A 90 40.19 6.91 -13.35
C ASP A 90 39.93 5.89 -12.21
N HIS A 91 39.29 6.33 -11.15
CA HIS A 91 38.92 5.47 -10.03
C HIS A 91 37.88 4.40 -10.44
N HIS A 92 36.90 4.75 -11.27
CA HIS A 92 35.96 3.77 -11.82
C HIS A 92 36.66 2.76 -12.73
N ASP A 93 37.57 3.23 -13.58
CA ASP A 93 38.27 2.37 -14.55
C ASP A 93 39.31 1.45 -13.89
N SER A 94 39.92 1.90 -12.80
CA SER A 94 40.85 1.10 -12.00
C SER A 94 40.17 0.10 -11.05
N TRP A 95 38.82 0.12 -10.98
CA TRP A 95 38.07 -0.72 -10.06
C TRP A 95 38.14 -2.21 -10.43
N ASP A 96 38.38 -3.07 -9.43
CA ASP A 96 38.49 -4.53 -9.58
C ASP A 96 37.49 -5.23 -8.66
N ILE A 97 36.75 -6.22 -9.18
CA ILE A 97 35.79 -7.03 -8.46
C ILE A 97 36.38 -7.82 -7.29
N HIS A 98 37.66 -8.16 -7.37
CA HIS A 98 38.36 -8.95 -6.35
C HIS A 98 38.79 -8.13 -5.12
N ARG A 99 38.55 -6.83 -5.11
CA ARG A 99 38.75 -5.99 -3.91
C ARG A 99 37.54 -6.12 -2.97
N GLY A 100 37.79 -6.33 -1.69
CA GLY A 100 36.75 -6.26 -0.67
C GLY A 100 35.95 -4.92 -0.78
N ASP A 101 34.67 -4.88 -0.46
CA ASP A 101 33.74 -3.74 -0.68
C ASP A 101 33.61 -3.23 -2.13
N SER A 102 34.16 -3.97 -3.08
CA SER A 102 34.34 -3.56 -4.47
C SER A 102 33.04 -3.22 -5.19
N LEU A 103 31.97 -3.99 -4.94
CA LEU A 103 30.69 -3.81 -5.59
C LEU A 103 30.09 -2.43 -5.33
N ARG A 104 30.09 -1.98 -4.08
CA ARG A 104 29.50 -0.71 -3.69
C ARG A 104 30.25 0.46 -4.32
N GLY A 105 31.56 0.35 -4.39
CA GLY A 105 32.39 1.39 -4.99
C GLY A 105 32.08 1.63 -6.46
N MET A 106 32.01 0.57 -7.23
CA MET A 106 31.68 0.68 -8.64
C MET A 106 30.26 1.23 -8.86
N LEU A 107 29.29 0.76 -8.07
CA LEU A 107 27.91 1.27 -8.10
C LEU A 107 27.82 2.75 -7.77
N ASP A 108 28.58 3.20 -6.77
CA ASP A 108 28.55 4.57 -6.32
C ASP A 108 29.23 5.50 -7.34
N LEU A 109 30.37 5.12 -7.93
CA LEU A 109 31.06 5.90 -8.94
C LEU A 109 30.28 5.94 -10.26
N SER A 110 29.84 4.81 -10.78
CA SER A 110 28.99 4.76 -11.99
C SER A 110 27.66 5.46 -11.79
N GLY A 111 27.11 5.41 -10.57
CA GLY A 111 25.92 6.14 -10.17
C GLY A 111 26.14 7.66 -10.21
N LEU A 112 27.24 8.15 -9.65
CA LEU A 112 27.59 9.57 -9.66
C LEU A 112 27.75 10.09 -11.09
N MET A 113 28.42 9.34 -11.97
CA MET A 113 28.56 9.69 -13.39
C MET A 113 27.21 9.71 -14.11
N ALA A 114 26.35 8.71 -13.87
CA ALA A 114 25.00 8.64 -14.47
C ALA A 114 24.07 9.75 -13.98
N ASP A 115 24.15 10.11 -12.69
CA ASP A 115 23.34 11.19 -12.11
C ASP A 115 23.73 12.57 -12.65
N ASN A 116 25.01 12.73 -13.01
CA ASN A 116 25.59 13.95 -13.58
C ASN A 116 25.98 13.77 -15.05
N TYR A 117 25.19 13.00 -15.81
CA TYR A 117 25.46 12.60 -17.19
C TYR A 117 25.95 13.75 -18.09
N SER A 118 25.34 14.93 -17.98
CA SER A 118 25.70 16.10 -18.78
C SER A 118 27.16 16.61 -18.59
N LEU A 119 27.76 16.34 -17.42
CA LEU A 119 29.16 16.69 -17.11
C LEU A 119 30.17 15.64 -17.61
N PHE A 120 29.71 14.39 -17.73
CA PHE A 120 30.56 13.25 -18.08
C PHE A 120 30.43 12.81 -19.54
N LYS A 121 29.33 13.14 -20.24
CA LYS A 121 29.02 12.62 -21.59
C LYS A 121 30.10 12.85 -22.66
N ASP A 122 30.87 13.91 -22.52
CA ASP A 122 31.95 14.26 -23.46
C ASP A 122 33.35 13.83 -22.94
N LYS A 123 33.41 13.20 -21.76
CA LYS A 123 34.67 12.81 -21.08
C LYS A 123 34.85 11.30 -20.98
N VAL A 124 33.78 10.54 -21.04
CA VAL A 124 33.80 9.07 -20.91
C VAL A 124 32.86 8.43 -21.94
N ASP A 125 33.29 7.31 -22.49
CA ASP A 125 32.39 6.47 -23.29
C ASP A 125 31.50 5.64 -22.37
N PHE A 126 30.26 6.10 -22.21
CA PHE A 126 29.26 5.40 -21.39
C PHE A 126 28.92 4.00 -21.89
N ASN A 127 29.19 3.64 -23.16
CA ASN A 127 29.03 2.26 -23.61
C ASN A 127 30.08 1.37 -22.97
N GLN A 128 31.33 1.80 -22.88
CA GLN A 128 32.38 1.08 -22.17
C GLN A 128 32.09 0.96 -20.67
N VAL A 129 31.52 2.01 -20.04
CA VAL A 129 31.06 1.92 -18.64
C VAL A 129 29.99 0.86 -18.47
N VAL A 130 29.02 0.81 -19.38
CA VAL A 130 27.96 -0.22 -19.35
C VAL A 130 28.54 -1.61 -19.56
N GLU A 131 29.43 -1.82 -20.53
CA GLU A 131 30.07 -3.10 -20.81
C GLU A 131 30.88 -3.60 -19.60
N LYS A 132 31.68 -2.73 -19.00
CA LYS A 132 32.42 -3.05 -17.77
C LYS A 132 31.48 -3.43 -16.63
N ASN A 133 30.44 -2.64 -16.39
CA ASN A 133 29.46 -2.93 -15.35
C ASN A 133 28.78 -4.28 -15.60
N LEU A 134 28.42 -4.59 -16.83
CA LEU A 134 27.79 -5.87 -17.18
C LEU A 134 28.71 -7.05 -16.99
N SER A 135 30.00 -6.93 -17.32
CA SER A 135 30.97 -8.01 -17.07
C SER A 135 31.03 -8.35 -15.58
N VAL A 136 31.00 -7.35 -14.70
CA VAL A 136 30.95 -7.54 -13.25
C VAL A 136 29.59 -8.13 -12.80
N ALA A 137 28.48 -7.69 -13.41
CA ALA A 137 27.17 -8.26 -13.09
C ALA A 137 27.12 -9.75 -13.42
N HIS A 138 27.65 -10.19 -14.55
CA HIS A 138 27.72 -11.62 -14.95
C HIS A 138 28.59 -12.48 -14.02
N GLU A 139 29.62 -11.90 -13.43
CA GLU A 139 30.39 -12.64 -12.42
C GLU A 139 29.64 -12.75 -11.10
N LEU A 140 29.05 -11.66 -10.66
CA LEU A 140 28.30 -11.58 -9.39
C LEU A 140 27.02 -12.40 -9.39
N GLU A 141 26.37 -12.57 -10.53
CA GLU A 141 25.15 -13.38 -10.59
C GLU A 141 25.35 -14.83 -10.11
N LYS A 142 26.61 -15.33 -10.10
CA LYS A 142 26.96 -16.68 -9.65
C LYS A 142 26.96 -16.80 -8.12
N THR A 143 27.26 -15.70 -7.41
CA THR A 143 27.45 -15.70 -5.96
C THR A 143 26.56 -14.71 -5.23
N TYR A 144 26.18 -13.61 -5.88
CA TYR A 144 25.42 -12.53 -5.29
C TYR A 144 24.47 -11.87 -6.30
N THR A 145 23.39 -12.56 -6.63
CA THR A 145 22.41 -12.13 -7.65
C THR A 145 21.82 -10.73 -7.39
N TRP A 146 21.59 -10.34 -6.11
CA TRP A 146 21.18 -8.98 -5.78
C TRP A 146 22.16 -7.91 -6.24
N GLY A 147 23.45 -8.16 -6.08
CA GLY A 147 24.49 -7.25 -6.54
C GLY A 147 24.44 -7.07 -8.05
N ALA A 148 24.26 -8.16 -8.80
CA ALA A 148 24.09 -8.11 -10.25
C ALA A 148 22.89 -7.25 -10.65
N ILE A 149 21.74 -7.39 -9.97
CA ILE A 149 20.53 -6.58 -10.22
C ILE A 149 20.81 -5.08 -10.04
N TYR A 150 21.50 -4.69 -8.97
CA TYR A 150 21.84 -3.28 -8.73
C TYR A 150 22.75 -2.69 -9.82
N ILE A 151 23.70 -3.49 -10.32
CA ILE A 151 24.58 -3.07 -11.42
C ILE A 151 23.78 -2.89 -12.71
N VAL A 152 22.91 -3.84 -13.04
CA VAL A 152 22.06 -3.77 -14.24
C VAL A 152 21.14 -2.54 -14.17
N ASP A 153 20.62 -2.18 -12.99
CA ASP A 153 19.83 -0.95 -12.82
C ASP A 153 20.63 0.31 -13.15
N ARG A 154 21.92 0.35 -12.80
CA ARG A 154 22.81 1.46 -13.19
C ARG A 154 23.01 1.50 -14.70
N CYS A 155 23.20 0.35 -15.34
CA CYS A 155 23.31 0.25 -16.79
C CYS A 155 22.04 0.74 -17.50
N ILE A 156 20.85 0.34 -17.04
CA ILE A 156 19.57 0.81 -17.56
C ILE A 156 19.46 2.34 -17.42
N LYS A 157 19.84 2.90 -16.26
CA LYS A 157 19.83 4.33 -16.02
C LYS A 157 20.75 5.09 -16.99
N ILE A 158 21.95 4.59 -17.25
CA ILE A 158 22.88 5.17 -18.23
C ILE A 158 22.27 5.14 -19.63
N ARG A 159 21.75 4.00 -20.10
CA ARG A 159 21.09 3.88 -21.40
C ARG A 159 19.90 4.83 -21.55
N THR A 160 19.10 4.98 -20.50
CA THR A 160 17.99 5.96 -20.47
C THR A 160 18.48 7.38 -20.65
N LYS A 161 19.60 7.77 -20.01
CA LYS A 161 20.22 9.10 -20.18
C LYS A 161 20.80 9.32 -21.59
N GLN A 162 21.24 8.26 -22.23
CA GLN A 162 21.70 8.27 -23.62
C GLN A 162 20.55 8.27 -24.66
N ASN A 163 19.28 8.14 -24.22
CA ASN A 163 18.12 7.83 -25.08
C ASN A 163 18.32 6.57 -25.93
N ALA A 164 19.08 5.61 -25.42
CA ALA A 164 19.35 4.32 -26.06
C ALA A 164 18.36 3.25 -25.62
N ASP A 165 18.15 2.25 -26.47
CA ASP A 165 17.33 1.08 -26.09
C ASP A 165 18.01 0.30 -24.95
N SER A 166 17.18 -0.14 -24.00
CA SER A 166 17.62 -0.89 -22.82
C SER A 166 16.82 -2.19 -22.63
N LYS A 167 16.11 -2.65 -23.67
CA LYS A 167 15.28 -3.86 -23.59
C LYS A 167 16.09 -5.10 -23.25
N ASP A 168 17.29 -5.23 -23.79
CA ASP A 168 18.25 -6.30 -23.48
C ASP A 168 18.65 -6.32 -22.00
N LEU A 169 18.90 -5.15 -21.43
CA LEU A 169 19.25 -5.00 -20.01
C LEU A 169 18.05 -5.28 -19.11
N ILE A 170 16.86 -4.83 -19.51
CA ILE A 170 15.61 -5.12 -18.79
C ILE A 170 15.31 -6.61 -18.84
N PHE A 171 15.54 -7.26 -19.98
CA PHE A 171 15.40 -8.69 -20.14
C PHE A 171 16.38 -9.44 -19.23
N TYR A 172 17.66 -9.06 -19.22
CA TYR A 172 18.66 -9.67 -18.33
C TYR A 172 18.29 -9.47 -16.85
N LYS A 173 17.82 -8.30 -16.45
CA LYS A 173 17.33 -8.07 -15.09
C LYS A 173 16.15 -8.99 -14.74
N ALA A 174 15.26 -9.25 -15.71
CA ALA A 174 14.15 -10.19 -15.51
C ALA A 174 14.66 -11.62 -15.28
N GLN A 175 15.69 -12.06 -16.03
CA GLN A 175 16.32 -13.37 -15.82
C GLN A 175 16.95 -13.50 -14.43
N LEU A 176 17.56 -12.44 -13.90
CA LEU A 176 18.10 -12.45 -12.54
C LEU A 176 17.00 -12.63 -11.48
N TYR A 177 15.83 -11.98 -11.63
CA TYR A 177 14.69 -12.22 -10.74
C TYR A 177 14.10 -13.63 -10.91
N GLU A 178 14.01 -14.14 -12.14
CA GLU A 178 13.58 -15.52 -12.42
C GLU A 178 14.49 -16.52 -11.73
N LYS A 179 15.82 -16.32 -11.80
CA LYS A 179 16.81 -17.13 -11.09
C LYS A 179 16.60 -17.09 -9.58
N MET A 180 16.42 -15.88 -9.00
CA MET A 180 16.17 -15.73 -7.57
C MET A 180 14.89 -16.42 -7.12
N ALA A 181 13.86 -16.46 -7.96
CA ALA A 181 12.66 -17.21 -7.68
C ALA A 181 12.92 -18.72 -7.59
N GLY A 182 13.75 -19.25 -8.48
CA GLY A 182 14.13 -20.68 -8.48
C GLY A 182 15.09 -21.10 -7.35
N GLU A 183 15.76 -20.14 -6.70
CA GLU A 183 16.71 -20.38 -5.60
C GLU A 183 16.07 -20.30 -4.20
N ARG A 184 14.76 -20.07 -4.10
CA ARG A 184 14.05 -19.88 -2.82
C ARG A 184 13.01 -20.96 -2.59
N ASP A 185 12.93 -21.41 -1.36
CA ASP A 185 11.96 -22.40 -0.90
C ASP A 185 10.67 -21.74 -0.36
N GLU A 186 10.74 -20.46 0.06
CA GLU A 186 9.58 -19.76 0.59
C GLU A 186 8.70 -19.24 -0.55
N GLU A 187 7.50 -19.78 -0.69
CA GLU A 187 6.55 -19.50 -1.79
C GLU A 187 6.24 -18.01 -1.92
N PHE A 188 6.12 -17.28 -0.81
CA PHE A 188 5.88 -15.82 -0.81
C PHE A 188 7.02 -15.02 -1.43
N VAL A 189 8.25 -15.41 -1.11
CA VAL A 189 9.45 -14.74 -1.63
C VAL A 189 9.59 -15.08 -3.11
N CYS A 190 9.38 -16.35 -3.46
CA CYS A 190 9.36 -16.84 -4.83
C CYS A 190 8.34 -16.08 -5.68
N LEU A 191 7.08 -15.97 -5.21
CA LEU A 191 6.02 -15.25 -5.92
C LEU A 191 6.39 -13.78 -6.17
N THR A 192 7.00 -13.11 -5.20
CA THR A 192 7.44 -11.72 -5.33
C THR A 192 8.49 -11.55 -6.43
N PHE A 193 9.41 -12.51 -6.58
CA PHE A 193 10.42 -12.46 -7.65
C PHE A 193 9.83 -12.81 -9.01
N ILE A 194 8.89 -13.75 -9.08
CA ILE A 194 8.15 -14.06 -10.31
C ILE A 194 7.36 -12.81 -10.78
N GLU A 195 6.67 -12.09 -9.89
CA GLU A 195 5.96 -10.84 -10.22
C GLU A 195 6.92 -9.79 -10.82
N LYS A 196 8.10 -9.62 -10.22
CA LYS A 196 9.11 -8.69 -10.72
C LYS A 196 9.65 -9.11 -12.09
N ALA A 197 9.97 -10.40 -12.28
CA ALA A 197 10.42 -10.95 -13.55
C ALA A 197 9.35 -10.77 -14.63
N LEU A 198 8.10 -11.14 -14.35
CA LEU A 198 6.96 -11.01 -15.25
C LEU A 198 6.77 -9.58 -15.74
N ARG A 199 6.79 -8.60 -14.82
CA ARG A 199 6.69 -7.18 -15.16
C ARG A 199 7.80 -6.74 -16.10
N LEU A 200 9.03 -7.14 -15.84
CA LEU A 200 10.20 -6.77 -16.64
C LEU A 200 10.16 -7.44 -18.03
N TYR A 201 9.77 -8.72 -18.12
CA TYR A 201 9.59 -9.39 -19.42
C TYR A 201 8.48 -8.75 -20.27
N LYS A 202 7.40 -8.24 -19.66
CA LYS A 202 6.39 -7.45 -20.37
C LYS A 202 6.99 -6.16 -20.95
N ILE A 203 7.84 -5.45 -20.19
CA ILE A 203 8.54 -4.26 -20.67
C ILE A 203 9.54 -4.61 -21.78
N ALA A 204 10.28 -5.70 -21.64
CA ALA A 204 11.21 -6.21 -22.66
C ALA A 204 10.51 -6.82 -23.89
N GLN A 205 9.17 -6.93 -23.87
CA GLN A 205 8.34 -7.47 -24.96
C GLN A 205 8.64 -8.93 -25.33
N SER A 206 9.00 -9.77 -24.35
CA SER A 206 9.26 -11.21 -24.55
C SER A 206 8.01 -12.04 -24.26
N ALA A 207 7.19 -12.29 -25.28
CA ALA A 207 5.91 -13.01 -25.14
C ALA A 207 6.09 -14.44 -24.57
N GLU A 208 7.13 -15.15 -24.99
CA GLU A 208 7.43 -16.50 -24.52
C GLU A 208 7.72 -16.51 -23.01
N LYS A 209 8.62 -15.63 -22.54
CA LYS A 209 8.97 -15.51 -21.13
C LYS A 209 7.80 -15.00 -20.28
N VAL A 210 6.97 -14.12 -20.83
CA VAL A 210 5.73 -13.67 -20.16
C VAL A 210 4.81 -14.87 -19.90
N ALA A 211 4.53 -15.71 -20.92
CA ALA A 211 3.69 -16.88 -20.75
C ALA A 211 4.27 -17.89 -19.74
N GLN A 212 5.60 -18.10 -19.79
CA GLN A 212 6.31 -18.97 -18.84
C GLN A 212 6.16 -18.45 -17.40
N MET A 213 6.37 -17.15 -17.17
CA MET A 213 6.25 -16.56 -15.84
C MET A 213 4.80 -16.50 -15.34
N GLU A 214 3.82 -16.30 -16.22
CA GLU A 214 2.40 -16.38 -15.85
C GLU A 214 2.02 -17.80 -15.39
N ALA A 215 2.51 -18.83 -16.05
CA ALA A 215 2.31 -20.22 -15.64
C ALA A 215 2.99 -20.51 -14.27
N ALA A 216 4.24 -20.07 -14.10
CA ALA A 216 4.98 -20.21 -12.84
C ALA A 216 4.28 -19.47 -11.70
N TYR A 217 3.76 -18.25 -11.97
CA TYR A 217 3.00 -17.46 -11.02
C TYR A 217 1.75 -18.22 -10.53
N MET A 218 0.97 -18.78 -11.45
CA MET A 218 -0.23 -19.54 -11.09
C MET A 218 0.09 -20.80 -10.28
N ALA A 219 1.16 -21.51 -10.63
CA ALA A 219 1.61 -22.70 -9.92
C ALA A 219 2.05 -22.37 -8.49
N THR A 220 2.91 -21.36 -8.31
CA THR A 220 3.41 -20.94 -6.99
C THR A 220 2.27 -20.39 -6.12
N ARG A 221 1.39 -19.58 -6.71
CA ARG A 221 0.22 -19.03 -6.03
C ARG A 221 -0.67 -20.10 -5.40
N SER A 222 -0.88 -21.23 -6.09
CA SER A 222 -1.72 -22.32 -5.59
C SER A 222 -1.15 -23.03 -4.37
N GLN A 223 0.13 -22.83 -4.05
CA GLN A 223 0.82 -23.46 -2.91
C GLN A 223 0.86 -22.55 -1.67
N ILE A 224 0.56 -21.26 -1.83
CA ILE A 224 0.64 -20.32 -0.72
C ILE A 224 -0.42 -20.60 0.34
N THR A 225 0.04 -20.84 1.55
CA THR A 225 -0.79 -20.93 2.75
C THR A 225 -0.58 -19.69 3.62
N LEU A 226 -1.65 -18.90 3.79
CA LEU A 226 -1.63 -17.76 4.71
C LEU A 226 -1.96 -18.25 6.11
N ASN A 227 -1.03 -18.05 7.03
CA ASN A 227 -1.32 -18.24 8.46
C ASN A 227 -2.15 -17.03 8.94
N THR A 228 -3.46 -17.23 9.05
CA THR A 228 -4.36 -16.27 9.69
C THR A 228 -4.21 -16.42 11.21
N GLN A 229 -3.72 -15.38 11.88
CA GLN A 229 -3.79 -15.33 13.34
C GLN A 229 -5.24 -15.03 13.74
N PHE A 230 -5.99 -16.05 14.11
CA PHE A 230 -7.26 -15.86 14.79
C PHE A 230 -6.99 -15.65 16.29
N PHE A 231 -7.72 -14.73 16.89
CA PHE A 231 -7.76 -14.62 18.34
C PHE A 231 -8.25 -15.94 18.92
N LYS A 232 -7.41 -16.59 19.70
CA LYS A 232 -7.71 -17.91 20.21
C LYS A 232 -8.95 -17.84 21.07
N GLU A 233 -9.22 -17.25 22.00
CA GLU A 233 -10.44 -17.23 22.81
C GLU A 233 -10.54 -15.93 23.62
N PHE A 234 -11.74 -15.40 23.71
CA PHE A 234 -11.99 -14.31 24.66
C PHE A 234 -12.03 -14.86 26.07
N PRO A 235 -11.53 -14.13 27.08
CA PRO A 235 -11.65 -14.54 28.46
C PRO A 235 -13.10 -14.84 28.84
N PRO A 236 -13.38 -15.91 29.60
CA PRO A 236 -14.74 -16.26 30.01
C PRO A 236 -15.51 -15.10 30.63
N GLU A 237 -14.85 -14.27 31.43
CA GLU A 237 -15.42 -13.10 32.09
C GLU A 237 -15.92 -12.06 31.07
N TYR A 238 -15.23 -11.94 29.94
CA TYR A 238 -15.66 -11.05 28.84
C TYR A 238 -16.92 -11.60 28.16
N LEU A 239 -17.00 -12.90 27.92
CA LEU A 239 -18.17 -13.54 27.34
C LEU A 239 -19.40 -13.44 28.26
N GLU A 240 -19.22 -13.62 29.56
CA GLU A 240 -20.25 -13.41 30.56
C GLU A 240 -20.75 -11.96 30.59
N TYR A 241 -19.81 -10.99 30.55
CA TYR A 241 -20.15 -9.57 30.46
C TYR A 241 -21.00 -9.27 29.22
N VAL A 242 -20.59 -9.75 28.03
CA VAL A 242 -21.32 -9.54 26.78
C VAL A 242 -22.71 -10.19 26.85
N THR A 243 -22.81 -11.40 27.36
CA THR A 243 -24.08 -12.08 27.52
C THR A 243 -25.03 -11.32 28.46
N LYS A 244 -24.51 -10.83 29.59
CA LYS A 244 -25.31 -10.05 30.54
C LYS A 244 -25.80 -8.75 29.88
N MET A 245 -24.93 -8.00 29.20
CA MET A 245 -25.29 -6.78 28.48
C MET A 245 -26.38 -7.04 27.44
N ILE A 246 -26.26 -8.11 26.65
CA ILE A 246 -27.26 -8.49 25.63
C ILE A 246 -28.61 -8.79 26.30
N ASN A 247 -28.62 -9.56 27.38
CA ASN A 247 -29.85 -9.90 28.10
C ASN A 247 -30.53 -8.66 28.70
N GLU A 248 -29.77 -7.70 29.21
CA GLU A 248 -30.30 -6.44 29.72
C GLU A 248 -30.96 -5.62 28.59
N ILE A 249 -30.33 -5.50 27.42
CA ILE A 249 -30.91 -4.83 26.26
C ILE A 249 -32.20 -5.53 25.81
N ILE A 250 -32.18 -6.87 25.71
CA ILE A 250 -33.37 -7.66 25.34
C ILE A 250 -34.52 -7.46 26.34
N ALA A 251 -34.21 -7.39 27.61
CA ALA A 251 -35.24 -7.23 28.64
C ALA A 251 -35.88 -5.84 28.63
N THR A 252 -35.14 -4.80 28.29
CA THR A 252 -35.55 -3.39 28.40
C THR A 252 -36.05 -2.76 27.10
N SER A 253 -35.68 -3.33 25.93
CA SER A 253 -35.99 -2.76 24.62
C SER A 253 -37.14 -3.49 23.92
N ASP A 254 -37.98 -2.74 23.21
CA ASP A 254 -38.92 -3.27 22.23
C ASP A 254 -38.25 -3.51 20.86
N GLU A 255 -39.00 -3.92 19.83
CA GLU A 255 -38.47 -4.17 18.48
C GLU A 255 -37.76 -2.95 17.89
N ASN A 256 -38.32 -1.74 18.09
CA ASN A 256 -37.69 -0.51 17.59
C ASN A 256 -36.44 -0.14 18.38
N GLY A 257 -36.46 -0.35 19.69
CA GLY A 257 -35.29 -0.20 20.56
C GLY A 257 -34.15 -1.11 20.13
N ILE A 258 -34.42 -2.39 19.86
CA ILE A 258 -33.45 -3.37 19.34
C ILE A 258 -32.84 -2.91 18.01
N LEU A 259 -33.67 -2.43 17.06
CA LEU A 259 -33.18 -1.94 15.76
C LEU A 259 -32.38 -0.65 15.90
N SER A 260 -32.74 0.20 16.86
CA SER A 260 -31.95 1.38 17.22
C SER A 260 -30.59 1.00 17.80
N GLU A 261 -30.53 0.04 18.72
CA GLU A 261 -29.28 -0.48 19.28
C GLU A 261 -28.34 -1.00 18.21
N LEU A 262 -28.84 -1.73 17.20
CA LEU A 262 -28.02 -2.22 16.07
C LEU A 262 -27.37 -1.07 15.28
N THR A 263 -27.88 0.15 15.37
CA THR A 263 -27.29 1.32 14.72
C THR A 263 -26.30 2.09 15.59
N ASP A 264 -26.18 1.73 16.87
CA ASP A 264 -25.31 2.42 17.81
C ASP A 264 -23.82 2.23 17.45
N ALA A 265 -23.07 3.32 17.57
CA ALA A 265 -21.62 3.27 17.32
C ALA A 265 -20.85 2.53 18.43
N SER A 266 -21.42 2.40 19.63
CA SER A 266 -20.78 1.78 20.81
C SER A 266 -20.43 0.30 20.65
N TRP A 267 -21.00 -0.37 19.65
CA TRP A 267 -20.60 -1.73 19.28
C TRP A 267 -19.12 -1.81 18.86
N PHE A 268 -18.58 -0.72 18.34
CA PHE A 268 -17.20 -0.63 17.91
C PHE A 268 -16.41 0.32 18.81
N THR A 269 -15.10 0.15 18.84
CA THR A 269 -14.20 1.02 19.59
C THR A 269 -14.21 2.43 18.99
N ASP A 270 -14.15 3.44 19.84
CA ASP A 270 -14.06 4.85 19.44
C ASP A 270 -12.84 5.10 18.54
N ILE A 271 -13.03 5.88 17.46
CA ILE A 271 -12.00 6.15 16.45
C ILE A 271 -10.80 6.88 17.06
N ALA A 272 -11.00 7.74 18.05
CA ALA A 272 -9.90 8.45 18.71
C ALA A 272 -9.02 7.46 19.50
N GLN A 273 -9.62 6.46 20.15
CA GLN A 273 -8.88 5.40 20.83
C GLN A 273 -8.10 4.54 19.84
N ILE A 274 -8.71 4.17 18.70
CA ILE A 274 -8.04 3.42 17.62
C ILE A 274 -6.83 4.20 17.10
N LYS A 275 -6.99 5.50 16.82
CA LYS A 275 -5.88 6.36 16.36
C LYS A 275 -4.76 6.45 17.38
N ALA A 276 -5.08 6.63 18.65
CA ALA A 276 -4.09 6.71 19.73
C ALA A 276 -3.30 5.39 19.85
N GLN A 277 -3.98 4.24 19.79
CA GLN A 277 -3.33 2.93 19.86
C GLN A 277 -2.44 2.68 18.63
N ALA A 278 -2.92 3.01 17.43
CA ALA A 278 -2.14 2.91 16.20
C ALA A 278 -0.84 3.72 16.25
N GLU A 279 -0.88 4.94 16.82
CA GLU A 279 0.33 5.74 17.02
C GLU A 279 1.31 5.10 18.02
N VAL A 280 0.81 4.48 19.10
CA VAL A 280 1.66 3.75 20.05
C VAL A 280 2.35 2.58 19.36
N ASN A 281 1.60 1.79 18.59
CA ASN A 281 2.12 0.62 17.89
C ASN A 281 3.12 1.02 16.79
N GLN A 282 2.86 2.09 16.04
CA GLN A 282 3.81 2.63 15.08
C GLN A 282 5.15 3.00 15.72
N ARG A 283 5.13 3.71 16.87
CA ARG A 283 6.35 4.12 17.57
C ARG A 283 7.14 2.94 18.12
N GLY A 284 6.47 1.86 18.48
CA GLY A 284 7.09 0.63 18.98
C GLY A 284 7.60 -0.33 17.90
N SER A 285 7.25 -0.09 16.63
CA SER A 285 7.56 -0.99 15.54
C SER A 285 8.83 -0.59 14.78
N LEU A 286 9.70 -1.58 14.51
CA LEU A 286 10.86 -1.43 13.63
C LEU A 286 10.54 -1.83 12.17
N VAL A 287 9.39 -2.44 11.92
CA VAL A 287 9.01 -2.96 10.60
C VAL A 287 9.10 -1.92 9.49
N PRO A 288 8.61 -0.67 9.65
CA PRO A 288 8.69 0.35 8.61
C PRO A 288 10.12 0.72 8.19
N PHE A 289 11.10 0.50 9.07
CA PHE A 289 12.50 0.82 8.82
C PHE A 289 13.29 -0.34 8.20
N LEU A 290 12.77 -1.56 8.31
CA LEU A 290 13.49 -2.78 7.93
C LEU A 290 12.95 -3.42 6.64
N ALA A 291 11.70 -3.17 6.27
CA ALA A 291 11.07 -3.83 5.14
C ALA A 291 10.00 -2.96 4.48
N THR A 292 9.81 -3.15 3.18
CA THR A 292 8.64 -2.64 2.47
C THR A 292 7.42 -3.46 2.85
N THR A 293 6.39 -2.80 3.39
CA THR A 293 5.14 -3.47 3.74
C THR A 293 4.21 -3.51 2.53
N VAL A 294 3.70 -4.70 2.22
CA VAL A 294 2.78 -4.93 1.11
C VAL A 294 1.49 -5.56 1.61
N ILE A 295 0.37 -5.20 1.00
CA ILE A 295 -0.91 -5.90 1.20
C ILE A 295 -0.98 -7.04 0.19
N LYS A 296 -1.22 -8.24 0.68
CA LYS A 296 -1.47 -9.40 -0.17
C LYS A 296 -2.91 -9.87 -0.02
N ASP A 297 -3.51 -10.30 -1.12
CA ASP A 297 -4.80 -10.98 -1.08
C ASP A 297 -4.67 -12.42 -0.55
N LYS A 298 -5.79 -13.12 -0.39
CA LYS A 298 -5.81 -14.52 0.08
C LYS A 298 -5.05 -15.50 -0.82
N PHE A 299 -4.71 -15.09 -2.00
CA PHE A 299 -3.96 -15.88 -2.97
C PHE A 299 -2.48 -15.48 -3.04
N GLY A 300 -2.03 -14.54 -2.19
CA GLY A 300 -0.66 -14.05 -2.16
C GLY A 300 -0.34 -12.97 -3.20
N ASN A 301 -1.31 -12.52 -4.00
CA ASN A 301 -1.08 -11.41 -4.94
C ASN A 301 -0.82 -10.13 -4.17
N THR A 302 0.20 -9.36 -4.57
CA THR A 302 0.41 -8.01 -4.06
C THR A 302 -0.67 -7.08 -4.64
N VAL A 303 -1.57 -6.61 -3.80
CA VAL A 303 -2.68 -5.73 -4.20
C VAL A 303 -2.45 -4.27 -3.88
N ASP A 304 -1.59 -3.98 -2.90
CA ASP A 304 -1.18 -2.63 -2.52
C ASP A 304 0.17 -2.68 -1.78
N GLN A 305 0.81 -1.51 -1.61
CA GLN A 305 2.06 -1.41 -0.88
C GLN A 305 2.12 -0.05 -0.17
N TYR A 306 2.71 -0.04 1.02
CA TYR A 306 2.92 1.16 1.83
C TYR A 306 4.37 1.62 1.69
N ILE A 307 4.58 2.84 1.16
CA ILE A 307 5.89 3.39 0.83
C ILE A 307 6.18 4.67 1.62
N THR A 308 5.16 5.53 1.77
CA THR A 308 5.31 6.82 2.45
C THR A 308 5.00 6.72 3.94
N ASP A 309 5.49 7.67 4.73
CA ASP A 309 5.21 7.74 6.17
C ASP A 309 3.71 7.87 6.46
N GLU A 310 2.96 8.56 5.59
CA GLU A 310 1.51 8.70 5.71
C GLU A 310 0.80 7.37 5.43
N GLU A 311 1.22 6.63 4.41
CA GLU A 311 0.68 5.29 4.11
C GLU A 311 1.00 4.30 5.23
N ILE A 312 2.20 4.37 5.81
CA ILE A 312 2.58 3.53 6.97
C ILE A 312 1.69 3.86 8.18
N LYS A 313 1.40 5.13 8.46
CA LYS A 313 0.45 5.52 9.52
C LYS A 313 -0.95 4.98 9.24
N GLU A 314 -1.39 5.06 7.98
CA GLU A 314 -2.68 4.50 7.57
C GLU A 314 -2.71 2.98 7.76
N MET A 315 -1.62 2.26 7.50
CA MET A 315 -1.50 0.83 7.75
C MET A 315 -1.76 0.49 9.23
N PHE A 316 -1.02 1.11 10.15
CA PHE A 316 -1.21 0.87 11.60
C PHE A 316 -2.63 1.22 12.06
N PHE A 317 -3.22 2.28 11.49
CA PHE A 317 -4.62 2.60 11.78
C PHE A 317 -5.57 1.48 11.34
N TRP A 318 -5.43 0.93 10.13
CA TRP A 318 -6.31 -0.12 9.64
C TRP A 318 -6.08 -1.47 10.33
N GLU A 319 -4.87 -1.76 10.79
CA GLU A 319 -4.59 -2.93 11.63
C GLU A 319 -5.34 -2.84 12.97
N GLU A 320 -5.23 -1.71 13.67
CA GLU A 320 -5.96 -1.47 14.92
C GLU A 320 -7.48 -1.43 14.71
N TYR A 321 -7.92 -0.80 13.62
CA TYR A 321 -9.34 -0.78 13.25
C TYR A 321 -9.87 -2.19 13.03
N GLY A 322 -9.13 -3.02 12.32
CA GLY A 322 -9.46 -4.42 12.08
C GLY A 322 -9.60 -5.23 13.35
N PHE A 323 -8.68 -5.04 14.30
CA PHE A 323 -8.76 -5.67 15.61
C PHE A 323 -10.02 -5.23 16.39
N ALA A 324 -10.25 -3.94 16.51
CA ALA A 324 -11.43 -3.38 17.17
C ALA A 324 -12.74 -3.85 16.51
N HIS A 325 -12.74 -3.90 15.16
CA HIS A 325 -13.88 -4.39 14.38
C HIS A 325 -14.21 -5.85 14.69
N GLN A 326 -13.22 -6.74 14.77
CA GLN A 326 -13.44 -8.15 15.11
C GLN A 326 -14.10 -8.31 16.49
N ILE A 327 -13.68 -7.52 17.48
CA ILE A 327 -14.30 -7.51 18.81
C ILE A 327 -15.76 -7.08 18.73
N GLY A 328 -16.04 -5.99 18.01
CA GLY A 328 -17.39 -5.48 17.80
C GLY A 328 -18.30 -6.49 17.09
N MET A 329 -17.78 -7.12 16.04
CA MET A 329 -18.51 -8.11 15.26
C MET A 329 -18.91 -9.33 16.07
N ARG A 330 -18.07 -9.78 16.99
CA ARG A 330 -18.44 -10.91 17.87
C ARG A 330 -19.62 -10.57 18.78
N LYS A 331 -19.62 -9.36 19.35
CA LYS A 331 -20.77 -8.88 20.14
C LYS A 331 -22.04 -8.79 19.30
N LEU A 332 -21.96 -8.17 18.13
CA LEU A 332 -23.08 -8.02 17.19
C LEU A 332 -23.64 -9.36 16.70
N HIS A 333 -22.76 -10.32 16.39
CA HIS A 333 -23.17 -11.66 16.00
C HIS A 333 -24.02 -12.33 17.10
N GLN A 334 -23.52 -12.33 18.33
CA GLN A 334 -24.25 -12.89 19.47
C GLN A 334 -25.57 -12.11 19.71
N PHE A 335 -25.52 -10.80 19.64
CA PHE A 335 -26.71 -9.95 19.83
C PHE A 335 -27.81 -10.29 18.82
N ILE A 336 -27.52 -10.35 17.52
CA ILE A 336 -28.51 -10.65 16.48
C ILE A 336 -29.16 -12.02 16.71
N LEU A 337 -28.36 -13.04 17.06
CA LEU A 337 -28.90 -14.37 17.32
C LEU A 337 -29.85 -14.39 18.56
N GLU A 338 -29.44 -13.72 19.63
CA GLU A 338 -30.24 -13.73 20.87
C GLU A 338 -31.52 -12.87 20.73
N VAL A 339 -31.48 -11.73 20.05
CA VAL A 339 -32.68 -10.90 19.79
C VAL A 339 -33.64 -11.59 18.82
N TYR A 340 -33.12 -12.37 17.85
CA TYR A 340 -33.93 -13.20 16.97
C TYR A 340 -34.63 -14.34 17.76
N LYS A 341 -33.90 -15.08 18.59
CA LYS A 341 -34.46 -16.11 19.49
C LYS A 341 -35.52 -15.54 20.43
N ALA A 342 -35.32 -14.33 20.92
CA ALA A 342 -36.29 -13.64 21.77
C ALA A 342 -37.55 -13.15 21.03
N GLY A 343 -37.63 -13.34 19.70
CA GLY A 343 -38.73 -12.88 18.86
C GLY A 343 -38.80 -11.37 18.67
N LYS A 344 -37.72 -10.65 19.00
CA LYS A 344 -37.66 -9.17 18.91
C LYS A 344 -37.00 -8.67 17.62
N LEU A 345 -36.57 -9.55 16.75
CA LEU A 345 -36.05 -9.25 15.43
C LEU A 345 -36.68 -10.22 14.41
N SER A 346 -37.36 -9.66 13.42
CA SER A 346 -37.98 -10.43 12.33
C SER A 346 -37.94 -9.64 11.05
N TYR A 347 -38.24 -10.28 9.91
CA TYR A 347 -38.40 -9.57 8.63
C TYR A 347 -39.41 -8.43 8.73
N ASP A 348 -40.58 -8.69 9.36
CA ASP A 348 -41.65 -7.70 9.48
C ASP A 348 -41.28 -6.54 10.39
N SER A 349 -40.58 -6.79 11.52
CA SER A 349 -40.12 -5.71 12.39
C SER A 349 -39.07 -4.83 11.71
N LEU A 350 -38.12 -5.44 10.99
CA LEU A 350 -37.12 -4.71 10.21
C LEU A 350 -37.78 -3.91 9.08
N LEU A 351 -38.73 -4.50 8.35
CA LEU A 351 -39.40 -3.82 7.25
C LEU A 351 -40.18 -2.61 7.77
N ARG A 352 -40.99 -2.74 8.84
CA ARG A 352 -41.68 -1.62 9.47
C ARG A 352 -40.74 -0.49 9.90
N TYR A 353 -39.56 -0.84 10.43
CA TYR A 353 -38.55 0.17 10.79
C TYR A 353 -38.05 0.92 9.57
N LEU A 354 -37.66 0.22 8.50
CA LEU A 354 -37.12 0.81 7.27
C LEU A 354 -38.18 1.61 6.50
N GLU A 355 -39.46 1.26 6.58
CA GLU A 355 -40.58 2.01 5.99
C GLU A 355 -40.74 3.42 6.59
N ASN A 356 -40.27 3.64 7.82
CA ASN A 356 -40.23 4.93 8.47
C ASN A 356 -38.93 5.73 8.24
N THR A 357 -38.08 5.27 7.30
CA THR A 357 -36.83 5.94 6.97
C THR A 357 -36.83 6.50 5.54
N TRP A 358 -35.77 7.22 5.18
CA TRP A 358 -35.63 7.74 3.82
C TRP A 358 -35.50 6.63 2.75
N PHE A 359 -35.26 5.39 3.13
CA PHE A 359 -35.26 4.26 2.21
C PHE A 359 -36.62 4.02 1.56
N ASN A 360 -37.70 4.44 2.18
CA ASN A 360 -39.06 4.35 1.65
C ASN A 360 -39.52 5.64 0.93
N VAL A 361 -38.70 6.71 0.97
CA VAL A 361 -39.01 7.94 0.25
C VAL A 361 -38.75 7.76 -1.24
N PRO A 362 -39.76 7.99 -2.12
CA PRO A 362 -39.58 7.84 -3.56
C PRO A 362 -38.59 8.89 -4.11
N VAL A 363 -37.67 8.45 -4.95
CA VAL A 363 -36.75 9.31 -5.70
C VAL A 363 -37.26 9.37 -7.15
N PRO A 364 -37.71 10.55 -7.64
CA PRO A 364 -38.14 10.66 -9.04
C PRO A 364 -36.96 10.56 -9.97
N ARG A 365 -37.11 9.76 -11.01
CA ARG A 365 -36.10 9.59 -12.09
C ARG A 365 -36.80 9.71 -13.44
N THR A 366 -36.13 10.35 -14.38
CA THR A 366 -36.58 10.40 -15.77
C THR A 366 -35.67 9.53 -16.62
N TYR A 367 -36.25 8.54 -17.25
CA TYR A 367 -35.53 7.63 -18.13
C TYR A 367 -36.28 7.53 -19.47
N ASN A 368 -35.63 7.88 -20.58
CA ASN A 368 -36.23 7.92 -21.92
C ASN A 368 -37.59 8.70 -21.97
N GLY A 369 -37.67 9.81 -21.24
CA GLY A 369 -38.89 10.63 -21.17
C GLY A 369 -39.98 10.07 -20.26
N GLN A 370 -39.80 8.91 -19.63
CA GLN A 370 -40.73 8.35 -18.65
C GLN A 370 -40.29 8.74 -17.24
N HIS A 371 -41.26 9.18 -16.43
CA HIS A 371 -41.04 9.44 -15.02
C HIS A 371 -41.31 8.17 -14.23
N ILE A 372 -40.31 7.70 -13.50
CA ILE A 372 -40.41 6.57 -12.59
C ILE A 372 -40.04 7.00 -11.19
N GLU A 373 -40.64 6.39 -10.19
CA GLU A 373 -40.25 6.52 -8.81
C GLU A 373 -39.48 5.29 -8.35
N VAL A 374 -38.32 5.50 -7.77
CA VAL A 374 -37.46 4.42 -7.23
C VAL A 374 -37.35 4.60 -5.73
N ARG A 375 -37.59 3.55 -4.97
CA ARG A 375 -37.31 3.51 -3.53
C ARG A 375 -36.16 2.55 -3.24
N VAL A 376 -35.28 2.94 -2.32
CA VAL A 376 -34.20 2.08 -1.84
C VAL A 376 -34.76 0.77 -1.31
N LEU A 377 -35.87 0.84 -0.57
CA LEU A 377 -36.49 -0.30 0.05
C LEU A 377 -36.94 -1.37 -0.94
N ASP A 378 -37.41 -0.97 -2.14
CA ASP A 378 -37.90 -1.92 -3.15
C ASP A 378 -36.80 -2.86 -3.65
N VAL A 379 -35.55 -2.37 -3.75
CA VAL A 379 -34.41 -3.18 -4.19
C VAL A 379 -33.76 -3.98 -3.05
N LEU A 380 -34.06 -3.63 -1.78
CA LEU A 380 -33.54 -4.35 -0.60
C LEU A 380 -34.46 -5.49 -0.14
N ARG A 381 -35.79 -5.33 -0.30
CA ARG A 381 -36.80 -6.31 0.18
C ARG A 381 -36.48 -7.77 -0.17
N PRO A 382 -36.10 -8.12 -1.41
CA PRO A 382 -35.83 -9.54 -1.74
C PRO A 382 -34.66 -10.12 -0.93
N GLY A 383 -33.55 -9.38 -0.82
CA GLY A 383 -32.38 -9.82 -0.06
C GLY A 383 -32.65 -9.94 1.44
N LEU A 384 -33.37 -8.96 2.01
CA LEU A 384 -33.75 -8.98 3.43
C LEU A 384 -34.71 -10.13 3.73
N LYS A 385 -35.70 -10.38 2.86
CA LYS A 385 -36.61 -11.51 3.02
C LYS A 385 -35.86 -12.84 3.01
N LEU A 386 -34.94 -13.01 2.07
CA LEU A 386 -34.15 -14.22 1.97
C LEU A 386 -33.27 -14.41 3.20
N PHE A 387 -32.62 -13.33 3.71
CA PHE A 387 -31.85 -13.40 4.95
C PHE A 387 -32.64 -13.99 6.11
N PHE A 388 -33.86 -13.48 6.36
CA PHE A 388 -34.68 -14.00 7.46
C PHE A 388 -35.21 -15.41 7.19
N SER A 389 -35.48 -15.79 5.94
CA SER A 389 -35.86 -17.14 5.58
C SER A 389 -34.74 -18.14 5.87
N GLU A 390 -33.50 -17.78 5.53
CA GLU A 390 -32.32 -18.59 5.82
C GLU A 390 -32.05 -18.68 7.34
N LEU A 391 -32.16 -17.53 8.03
CA LEU A 391 -31.99 -17.50 9.48
C LEU A 391 -33.05 -18.37 10.19
N GLU A 392 -34.32 -18.33 9.77
CA GLU A 392 -35.39 -19.17 10.31
C GLU A 392 -35.14 -20.66 10.05
N ALA A 393 -34.71 -21.02 8.82
CA ALA A 393 -34.42 -22.40 8.46
C ALA A 393 -33.25 -22.95 9.28
N SER A 394 -32.19 -22.18 9.43
CA SER A 394 -31.00 -22.56 10.21
C SER A 394 -31.31 -22.73 11.70
N MET A 395 -32.21 -21.92 12.26
CA MET A 395 -32.58 -22.03 13.68
C MET A 395 -33.46 -23.23 13.99
N LYS A 396 -34.09 -23.85 12.96
CA LYS A 396 -34.90 -25.08 13.14
C LYS A 396 -34.04 -26.32 13.21
N ASP A 397 -32.91 -26.36 12.56
CA ASP A 397 -31.98 -27.50 12.54
C ASP A 397 -30.52 -27.02 12.43
N LEU A 398 -30.00 -26.50 13.54
CA LEU A 398 -28.66 -25.91 13.60
C LEU A 398 -27.52 -26.89 13.26
N ASP A 399 -27.74 -28.18 13.52
CA ASP A 399 -26.69 -29.20 13.39
C ASP A 399 -26.57 -29.74 11.96
N ASN A 400 -27.65 -29.67 11.16
CA ASN A 400 -27.69 -30.28 9.84
C ASN A 400 -28.02 -29.30 8.71
N TYR A 401 -28.30 -28.02 9.01
CA TYR A 401 -28.66 -27.04 8.01
C TYR A 401 -27.43 -26.48 7.32
N GLU A 402 -27.37 -26.60 5.99
CA GLU A 402 -26.38 -25.95 5.17
C GLU A 402 -26.85 -24.53 4.81
N PHE A 403 -26.15 -23.51 5.31
CA PHE A 403 -26.48 -22.11 5.05
C PHE A 403 -26.30 -21.77 3.58
N ASP A 404 -27.27 -21.04 3.00
CA ASP A 404 -27.17 -20.44 1.65
C ASP A 404 -27.38 -18.93 1.68
N TYR A 405 -26.35 -18.21 2.10
CA TYR A 405 -26.37 -16.75 2.10
C TYR A 405 -25.75 -16.12 0.84
N ILE A 406 -25.45 -16.90 -0.21
CA ILE A 406 -24.78 -16.39 -1.42
C ILE A 406 -25.57 -15.22 -2.02
N THR A 407 -26.86 -15.45 -2.32
CA THR A 407 -27.75 -14.43 -2.90
C THR A 407 -27.96 -13.23 -1.97
N VAL A 408 -28.00 -13.46 -0.65
CA VAL A 408 -28.14 -12.38 0.34
C VAL A 408 -26.91 -11.49 0.31
N THR A 409 -25.71 -12.07 0.38
CA THR A 409 -24.44 -11.36 0.38
C THR A 409 -24.24 -10.58 -0.90
N ASP A 410 -24.49 -11.19 -2.09
CA ASP A 410 -24.43 -10.52 -3.39
C ASP A 410 -25.36 -9.31 -3.44
N THR A 411 -26.64 -9.54 -3.07
CA THR A 411 -27.64 -8.48 -3.15
C THR A 411 -27.30 -7.32 -2.23
N LEU A 412 -27.05 -7.58 -0.96
CA LEU A 412 -26.84 -6.52 0.01
C LEU A 412 -25.55 -5.75 -0.26
N THR A 413 -24.44 -6.44 -0.58
CA THR A 413 -23.15 -5.80 -0.86
C THR A 413 -23.24 -4.81 -2.02
N LEU A 414 -23.82 -5.21 -3.15
CA LEU A 414 -23.90 -4.35 -4.33
C LEU A 414 -24.93 -3.22 -4.15
N LYS A 415 -26.00 -3.43 -3.36
CA LYS A 415 -27.00 -2.39 -3.10
C LYS A 415 -26.50 -1.30 -2.18
N ILE A 416 -25.55 -1.56 -1.28
CA ILE A 416 -24.94 -0.52 -0.45
C ILE A 416 -24.25 0.55 -1.32
N GLU A 417 -23.52 0.17 -2.37
CA GLU A 417 -22.94 1.16 -3.29
C GLU A 417 -24.03 2.02 -3.98
N SER A 418 -25.13 1.38 -4.40
CA SER A 418 -26.26 2.10 -4.99
C SER A 418 -26.90 3.09 -4.01
N ILE A 419 -27.02 2.71 -2.73
CA ILE A 419 -27.54 3.58 -1.68
C ILE A 419 -26.61 4.78 -1.45
N LEU A 420 -25.31 4.57 -1.43
CA LEU A 420 -24.33 5.67 -1.30
C LEU A 420 -24.39 6.63 -2.47
N ARG A 421 -24.61 6.16 -3.70
CA ARG A 421 -24.84 7.03 -4.86
C ARG A 421 -26.07 7.90 -4.68
N LEU A 422 -27.19 7.30 -4.29
CA LEU A 422 -28.42 8.03 -4.01
C LEU A 422 -28.26 9.05 -2.87
N TYR A 423 -27.50 8.68 -1.84
CA TYR A 423 -27.15 9.60 -0.76
C TYR A 423 -26.36 10.80 -1.28
N CYS A 424 -25.29 10.56 -2.06
CA CYS A 424 -24.48 11.61 -2.69
C CYS A 424 -25.31 12.53 -3.57
N GLU A 425 -26.15 11.97 -4.44
CA GLU A 425 -27.07 12.73 -5.29
C GLU A 425 -27.98 13.63 -4.45
N ARG A 426 -28.53 13.10 -3.35
CA ARG A 426 -29.45 13.84 -2.47
C ARG A 426 -28.81 15.03 -1.75
N ILE A 427 -27.52 14.94 -1.45
CA ILE A 427 -26.74 16.04 -0.84
C ILE A 427 -25.98 16.89 -1.87
N GLY A 428 -26.23 16.68 -3.17
CA GLY A 428 -25.62 17.46 -4.25
C GLY A 428 -24.16 17.08 -4.58
N ILE A 429 -23.69 15.91 -4.17
CA ILE A 429 -22.37 15.41 -4.55
C ILE A 429 -22.46 14.68 -5.91
N PRO A 430 -21.71 15.11 -6.95
CA PRO A 430 -21.70 14.43 -8.24
C PRO A 430 -21.22 12.98 -8.14
N THR A 431 -21.97 12.04 -8.71
CA THR A 431 -21.62 10.61 -8.77
C THR A 431 -20.84 10.24 -10.02
N MET A 432 -20.65 11.20 -10.92
CA MET A 432 -19.87 11.08 -12.15
C MET A 432 -18.55 11.86 -12.04
N LYS A 433 -17.52 11.40 -12.75
CA LYS A 433 -16.25 12.12 -12.90
C LYS A 433 -15.79 12.13 -14.36
N PRO A 434 -15.08 13.19 -14.80
CA PRO A 434 -14.51 13.22 -16.15
C PRO A 434 -13.37 12.19 -16.27
N ARG A 435 -13.27 11.58 -17.43
CA ARG A 435 -12.16 10.72 -17.84
C ARG A 435 -11.73 11.11 -19.25
N GLU A 436 -10.45 11.29 -19.45
CA GLU A 436 -9.89 11.49 -20.79
C GLU A 436 -9.52 10.14 -21.41
N LYS A 437 -9.94 9.92 -22.66
CA LYS A 437 -9.53 8.78 -23.47
C LYS A 437 -9.26 9.24 -24.90
N ALA A 438 -8.03 9.10 -25.35
CA ALA A 438 -7.59 9.51 -26.69
C ALA A 438 -7.96 10.98 -27.06
N GLY A 439 -7.80 11.91 -26.12
CA GLY A 439 -8.12 13.34 -26.31
C GLY A 439 -9.61 13.69 -26.23
N VAL A 440 -10.48 12.70 -25.94
CA VAL A 440 -11.92 12.91 -25.77
C VAL A 440 -12.27 12.86 -24.29
N GLN A 441 -12.98 13.88 -23.80
CA GLN A 441 -13.54 13.87 -22.45
C GLN A 441 -14.83 13.04 -22.40
N LEU A 442 -14.81 12.04 -21.56
CA LEU A 442 -15.94 11.16 -21.26
C LEU A 442 -16.35 11.35 -19.80
N MET A 443 -17.63 11.12 -19.49
CA MET A 443 -18.10 11.03 -18.11
C MET A 443 -18.20 9.57 -17.71
N MET A 444 -17.63 9.21 -16.55
CA MET A 444 -17.74 7.86 -16.00
C MET A 444 -18.25 7.90 -14.56
N GLU A 445 -18.89 6.82 -14.15
CA GLU A 445 -19.31 6.63 -12.77
C GLU A 445 -18.10 6.66 -11.82
N LYS A 446 -18.24 7.34 -10.70
CA LYS A 446 -17.26 7.26 -9.61
C LYS A 446 -17.27 5.86 -9.01
N LEU A 447 -16.10 5.34 -8.69
CA LEU A 447 -15.96 4.10 -7.93
C LEU A 447 -16.34 4.32 -6.46
N LEU A 448 -16.54 3.23 -5.72
CA LEU A 448 -16.87 3.28 -4.30
C LEU A 448 -15.87 4.12 -3.48
N ASP A 449 -14.57 3.97 -3.74
CA ASP A 449 -13.52 4.73 -3.06
C ASP A 449 -13.61 6.23 -3.34
N ASP A 450 -13.97 6.62 -4.57
CA ASP A 450 -14.22 8.03 -4.92
C ASP A 450 -15.41 8.58 -4.10
N LEU A 451 -16.53 7.82 -4.02
CA LEU A 451 -17.71 8.22 -3.27
C LEU A 451 -17.40 8.38 -1.76
N LEU A 452 -16.71 7.39 -1.18
CA LEU A 452 -16.31 7.44 0.23
C LEU A 452 -15.32 8.58 0.54
N SER A 453 -14.49 8.95 -0.44
CA SER A 453 -13.60 10.10 -0.30
C SER A 453 -14.38 11.42 -0.34
N ASP A 454 -15.38 11.53 -1.22
CA ASP A 454 -16.24 12.72 -1.34
C ASP A 454 -17.16 12.91 -0.14
N LEU A 455 -17.49 11.84 0.57
CA LEU A 455 -18.31 11.86 1.79
C LEU A 455 -17.53 12.31 3.04
N LYS A 456 -16.23 12.52 2.94
CA LYS A 456 -15.44 13.11 4.02
C LYS A 456 -15.77 14.59 4.17
N ASP A 457 -16.05 15.03 5.40
CA ASP A 457 -16.19 16.46 5.69
C ASP A 457 -14.89 17.21 5.44
N THR A 458 -15.00 18.37 4.82
CA THR A 458 -13.90 19.31 4.62
C THR A 458 -14.31 20.68 5.14
N PRO A 459 -13.36 21.63 5.36
CA PRO A 459 -13.70 22.99 5.77
C PRO A 459 -14.69 23.68 4.82
N GLU A 460 -14.67 23.31 3.54
CA GLU A 460 -15.51 23.91 2.49
C GLU A 460 -16.84 23.20 2.32
N ARG A 461 -16.97 21.96 2.82
CA ARG A 461 -18.15 21.13 2.62
C ARG A 461 -18.42 20.20 3.80
N ALA A 462 -19.53 20.45 4.48
CA ALA A 462 -20.09 19.51 5.43
C ALA A 462 -21.06 18.58 4.71
N THR A 463 -20.78 17.29 4.70
CA THR A 463 -21.60 16.26 4.04
C THR A 463 -22.70 15.73 4.95
N GLY A 464 -22.56 15.93 6.26
CA GLY A 464 -23.40 15.30 7.28
C GLY A 464 -23.23 13.79 7.38
N PHE A 465 -22.24 13.22 6.68
CA PHE A 465 -21.95 11.79 6.74
C PHE A 465 -20.98 11.50 7.89
N ARG A 466 -21.38 10.61 8.79
CA ARG A 466 -20.58 10.31 10.00
C ARG A 466 -19.28 9.62 9.62
N GLU A 467 -18.18 10.07 10.22
CA GLU A 467 -16.85 9.51 9.95
C GLU A 467 -16.77 8.01 10.33
N GLU A 468 -17.46 7.60 11.39
CA GLU A 468 -17.56 6.21 11.82
C GLU A 468 -18.19 5.34 10.73
N ASP A 469 -19.25 5.79 10.09
CA ASP A 469 -19.92 5.06 9.01
C ASP A 469 -19.04 5.01 7.77
N ARG A 470 -18.36 6.10 7.44
CA ARG A 470 -17.43 6.18 6.33
C ARG A 470 -16.27 5.20 6.49
N LEU A 471 -15.65 5.14 7.67
CA LEU A 471 -14.57 4.23 7.97
C LEU A 471 -15.04 2.77 7.99
N LEU A 472 -16.23 2.50 8.55
CA LEU A 472 -16.83 1.16 8.54
C LEU A 472 -17.05 0.66 7.10
N LEU A 473 -17.65 1.49 6.24
CA LEU A 473 -17.84 1.18 4.83
C LEU A 473 -16.51 0.94 4.12
N LYS A 474 -15.51 1.79 4.37
CA LYS A 474 -14.18 1.66 3.79
C LYS A 474 -13.52 0.34 4.21
N TYR A 475 -13.62 -0.02 5.49
CA TYR A 475 -13.07 -1.27 6.00
C TYR A 475 -13.79 -2.51 5.44
N VAL A 476 -15.12 -2.51 5.44
CA VAL A 476 -15.90 -3.68 5.02
C VAL A 476 -15.87 -3.89 3.50
N LEU A 477 -15.97 -2.81 2.72
CA LEU A 477 -16.21 -2.92 1.28
C LEU A 477 -14.98 -2.73 0.39
N THR A 478 -13.87 -2.16 0.91
CA THR A 478 -12.67 -1.84 0.12
C THR A 478 -11.43 -2.64 0.56
N LEU A 479 -10.32 -2.46 -0.16
CA LEU A 479 -9.02 -3.10 0.11
C LEU A 479 -8.44 -2.80 1.49
N LYS A 480 -9.01 -1.84 2.23
CA LYS A 480 -8.52 -1.51 3.59
C LYS A 480 -8.94 -2.54 4.66
N GLY A 481 -9.79 -3.50 4.30
CA GLY A 481 -10.21 -4.59 5.18
C GLY A 481 -10.79 -5.79 4.41
N HIS A 482 -12.07 -6.10 4.60
CA HIS A 482 -12.72 -7.31 4.04
C HIS A 482 -12.84 -7.31 2.51
N ASN A 483 -12.82 -6.15 1.87
CA ASN A 483 -12.92 -6.00 0.42
C ASN A 483 -14.17 -6.67 -0.21
N LEU A 484 -15.26 -6.76 0.54
CA LEU A 484 -16.44 -7.54 0.14
C LEU A 484 -16.99 -7.11 -1.22
N ARG A 485 -17.09 -5.79 -1.48
CA ARG A 485 -17.64 -5.27 -2.74
C ARG A 485 -16.86 -5.75 -3.96
N ASN A 486 -15.54 -5.65 -3.93
CA ASN A 486 -14.71 -6.08 -5.07
C ASN A 486 -14.70 -7.60 -5.19
N ARG A 487 -14.66 -8.32 -4.08
CA ARG A 487 -14.65 -9.78 -4.08
C ARG A 487 -15.96 -10.35 -4.63
N VAL A 488 -17.10 -9.79 -4.24
CA VAL A 488 -18.43 -10.14 -4.78
C VAL A 488 -18.49 -9.78 -6.27
N ALA A 489 -18.19 -8.53 -6.63
CA ALA A 489 -18.36 -8.03 -7.99
C ALA A 489 -17.47 -8.74 -9.03
N HIS A 490 -16.32 -9.27 -8.61
CA HIS A 490 -15.36 -9.96 -9.46
C HIS A 490 -15.37 -11.50 -9.32
N GLY A 491 -16.31 -12.05 -8.55
CA GLY A 491 -16.41 -13.50 -8.34
C GLY A 491 -15.20 -14.10 -7.63
N LEU A 492 -14.60 -13.36 -6.67
CA LEU A 492 -13.41 -13.77 -5.93
C LEU A 492 -13.71 -14.44 -4.58
N MET A 493 -14.99 -14.68 -4.27
CA MET A 493 -15.43 -15.35 -3.06
C MET A 493 -15.74 -16.81 -3.32
N GLU A 494 -15.34 -17.66 -2.36
CA GLU A 494 -15.74 -19.05 -2.30
C GLU A 494 -17.08 -19.20 -1.56
N ALA A 495 -17.82 -20.30 -1.79
CA ALA A 495 -19.13 -20.52 -1.19
C ALA A 495 -19.13 -20.37 0.34
N TRP A 496 -18.12 -20.90 1.03
CA TRP A 496 -18.00 -20.79 2.49
C TRP A 496 -17.78 -19.34 2.97
N GLU A 497 -17.16 -18.46 2.16
CA GLU A 497 -16.95 -17.05 2.48
C GLU A 497 -18.26 -16.25 2.34
N TYR A 498 -19.10 -16.60 1.36
CA TYR A 498 -20.45 -16.06 1.25
C TYR A 498 -21.31 -16.46 2.44
N ASN A 499 -21.16 -17.70 2.92
CA ASN A 499 -21.91 -18.26 4.03
C ASN A 499 -21.35 -17.87 5.42
N TYR A 500 -20.33 -17.01 5.46
CA TYR A 500 -19.79 -16.50 6.70
C TYR A 500 -20.73 -15.47 7.32
N PHE A 501 -21.55 -15.91 8.28
CA PHE A 501 -22.62 -15.13 8.90
C PHE A 501 -22.21 -13.72 9.38
N PRO A 502 -21.03 -13.47 9.97
CA PRO A 502 -20.59 -12.12 10.32
C PRO A 502 -20.56 -11.13 9.16
N ASN A 503 -20.29 -11.57 7.92
CA ASN A 503 -20.35 -10.70 6.75
C ASN A 503 -21.76 -10.16 6.52
N ILE A 504 -22.77 -11.00 6.74
CA ILE A 504 -24.18 -10.62 6.54
C ILE A 504 -24.65 -9.71 7.66
N VAL A 505 -24.27 -10.03 8.89
CA VAL A 505 -24.56 -9.20 10.07
C VAL A 505 -24.04 -7.77 9.85
N ILE A 506 -22.80 -7.61 9.40
CA ILE A 506 -22.24 -6.26 9.19
C ILE A 506 -22.91 -5.52 8.04
N LEU A 507 -23.30 -6.21 6.97
CA LEU A 507 -24.07 -5.61 5.87
C LEU A 507 -25.42 -5.12 6.35
N LEU A 508 -26.12 -5.90 7.20
CA LEU A 508 -27.38 -5.49 7.81
C LEU A 508 -27.21 -4.26 8.71
N VAL A 509 -26.18 -4.24 9.55
CA VAL A 509 -25.86 -3.10 10.42
C VAL A 509 -25.55 -1.86 9.59
N ILE A 510 -24.78 -1.96 8.52
CA ILE A 510 -24.50 -0.88 7.58
C ILE A 510 -25.80 -0.33 6.98
N LEU A 511 -26.70 -1.19 6.51
CA LEU A 511 -27.98 -0.79 5.95
C LEU A 511 -28.84 -0.02 6.97
N LEU A 512 -28.94 -0.54 8.20
CA LEU A 512 -29.66 0.12 9.28
C LEU A 512 -29.05 1.49 9.61
N ARG A 513 -27.74 1.61 9.70
CA ARG A 513 -27.04 2.89 9.96
C ARG A 513 -27.27 3.87 8.82
N LEU A 514 -27.19 3.42 7.56
CA LEU A 514 -27.46 4.26 6.39
C LEU A 514 -28.93 4.69 6.33
N SER A 515 -29.88 3.87 6.80
CA SER A 515 -31.30 4.22 6.81
C SER A 515 -31.65 5.39 7.76
N ASN A 516 -30.80 5.65 8.75
CA ASN A 516 -31.02 6.70 9.76
C ASN A 516 -30.59 8.10 9.34
N TYR A 517 -30.01 8.27 8.17
CA TYR A 517 -29.75 9.58 7.61
C TYR A 517 -31.05 10.27 7.17
N PHE A 518 -31.05 11.59 7.15
CA PHE A 518 -32.22 12.41 6.78
C PHE A 518 -33.48 12.23 7.67
N LYS A 519 -33.29 11.81 8.93
CA LYS A 519 -34.35 11.79 9.94
C LYS A 519 -34.68 13.17 10.43
#